data_696aad46610de05e93a64007c54e7c11
#
_entry.id   696aad46610de05e93a64007c54e7c11
#
_cell.length_a   1.000
_cell.length_b   1.000
_cell.length_c   1.000
_cell.angle_alpha   90.00
_cell.angle_beta   90.00
_cell.angle_gamma   90.00
#
_symmetry.space_group_name_H-M   'P 1'
#
loop_
_entity.id
_entity.type
_entity.pdbx_description
1 polymer ?
#
loop_
_entity_poly.entity_id
_entity_poly.type
_entity_poly.pdbx_seq_one_letter_code
_entity_poly.pdbx_strand_id
1 'polypeptide(L)'
;MPAKKLVLIVVDGMTPAAFERAADGRAPALAFLAAHGEYRRGTSVFPSLTPVCLSSIATGVGPGAHHIPHLVWWHRGERRIVEYGSSFSALRAAGIAQSITDTVYNMNGAHLSAQATTVYEALEDEGLVAAAVNITCYRGRTRHLPTIPWVTKAAFGPKRFFYYGLFESDATGAPMAVRNRAGGSTDLYAAAVGRWLVTRDGFDFLAYYLSDFDYASHAYGPDLAEDVALARTDAAVQAIIDAAGGGDAFLERYAVVLASDHGQTRVERGARLETPLAPFADEIVVTASNRAGQVYLLPRARVDTAELAARLDDEPAVEVTLRIEGDEAVARREREELRFRPHFDGWQTSGDLSILDHPDALARSWSALENPNAGDLLVSAAEGWEFADLGGRHHAGGGSHGSLVTGDSEVPLLTIGVSGDIGRITEITPAVRAHFGARVVAADAV
;
A
#
# COMPACT_ATOMS: atom_id res chain seq x y z
N MET A 1 33.46 3.53 -4.47
CA MET A 1 33.16 2.09 -4.26
C MET A 1 31.79 1.84 -4.89
N PRO A 2 31.50 0.65 -5.42
CA PRO A 2 30.14 0.35 -5.87
C PRO A 2 29.17 0.50 -4.69
N ALA A 3 27.93 0.91 -4.97
CA ALA A 3 26.89 1.01 -3.96
C ALA A 3 26.67 -0.36 -3.30
N LYS A 4 26.38 -0.39 -2.00
CA LYS A 4 25.93 -1.62 -1.34
C LYS A 4 24.65 -2.11 -1.98
N LYS A 5 24.42 -3.41 -1.98
CA LYS A 5 23.10 -3.97 -2.30
C LYS A 5 22.07 -3.44 -1.32
N LEU A 6 20.80 -3.41 -1.69
CA LEU A 6 19.77 -2.82 -0.84
C LEU A 6 18.61 -3.78 -0.61
N VAL A 7 18.17 -3.88 0.64
CA VAL A 7 16.96 -4.60 1.03
C VAL A 7 15.92 -3.60 1.52
N LEU A 8 14.80 -3.55 0.82
CA LEU A 8 13.58 -2.87 1.26
C LEU A 8 12.69 -3.89 1.98
N ILE A 9 12.56 -3.76 3.29
CA ILE A 9 11.66 -4.57 4.11
C ILE A 9 10.37 -3.78 4.31
N VAL A 10 9.25 -4.32 3.86
CA VAL A 10 7.92 -3.73 4.10
C VAL A 10 7.14 -4.67 5.01
N VAL A 11 6.81 -4.22 6.22
CA VAL A 11 5.96 -4.94 7.17
C VAL A 11 4.56 -4.33 7.12
N ASP A 12 3.63 -5.06 6.53
CA ASP A 12 2.26 -4.63 6.28
C ASP A 12 1.54 -4.27 7.58
N GLY A 13 0.96 -3.08 7.62
CA GLY A 13 0.12 -2.61 8.73
C GLY A 13 0.84 -2.39 10.07
N MET A 14 2.16 -2.44 10.12
CA MET A 14 2.92 -2.19 11.36
C MET A 14 2.84 -0.72 11.74
N THR A 15 2.26 -0.43 12.90
CA THR A 15 2.21 0.93 13.42
C THR A 15 3.58 1.39 13.96
N PRO A 16 3.87 2.71 14.00
CA PRO A 16 5.07 3.23 14.66
C PRO A 16 5.24 2.74 16.10
N ALA A 17 4.15 2.74 16.86
CA ALA A 17 4.17 2.27 18.25
C ALA A 17 4.53 0.78 18.38
N ALA A 18 4.04 -0.07 17.45
CA ALA A 18 4.39 -1.49 17.43
C ALA A 18 5.89 -1.69 17.10
N PHE A 19 6.41 -0.94 16.13
CA PHE A 19 7.83 -0.98 15.78
C PHE A 19 8.70 -0.49 16.96
N GLU A 20 8.35 0.61 17.61
CA GLU A 20 9.06 1.16 18.75
C GLU A 20 9.14 0.15 19.91
N ARG A 21 8.02 -0.53 20.24
CA ARG A 21 8.02 -1.61 21.24
C ARG A 21 8.81 -2.85 20.81
N ALA A 22 8.79 -3.20 19.53
CA ALA A 22 9.59 -4.29 18.98
C ALA A 22 11.10 -3.98 19.10
N ALA A 23 11.49 -2.76 18.80
CA ALA A 23 12.86 -2.27 18.90
C ALA A 23 13.42 -2.27 20.35
N ASP A 24 12.56 -2.15 21.36
CA ASP A 24 12.92 -2.23 22.77
C ASP A 24 13.27 -3.66 23.27
N GLY A 25 13.50 -4.61 22.35
CA GLY A 25 14.01 -5.95 22.65
C GLY A 25 13.00 -7.08 22.58
N ARG A 26 11.74 -6.80 22.22
CA ARG A 26 10.72 -7.84 21.99
C ARG A 26 10.95 -8.63 20.70
N ALA A 27 11.64 -8.04 19.73
CA ALA A 27 11.92 -8.59 18.41
C ALA A 27 13.41 -8.39 18.07
N PRO A 28 14.26 -9.41 18.27
CA PRO A 28 15.72 -9.27 18.18
C PRO A 28 16.23 -8.75 16.85
N ALA A 29 15.65 -9.17 15.72
CA ALA A 29 16.06 -8.73 14.39
C ALA A 29 15.66 -7.27 14.14
N LEU A 30 14.45 -6.88 14.51
CA LEU A 30 13.99 -5.49 14.40
C LEU A 30 14.77 -4.58 15.35
N ALA A 31 15.03 -5.02 16.60
CA ALA A 31 15.88 -4.31 17.56
C ALA A 31 17.30 -4.12 17.03
N PHE A 32 17.89 -5.14 16.41
CA PHE A 32 19.18 -5.05 15.75
C PHE A 32 19.19 -3.99 14.65
N LEU A 33 18.21 -3.99 13.76
CA LEU A 33 18.12 -2.99 12.71
C LEU A 33 17.93 -1.57 13.30
N ALA A 34 17.05 -1.42 14.29
CA ALA A 34 16.81 -0.14 14.96
C ALA A 34 18.07 0.43 15.62
N ALA A 35 18.90 -0.43 16.23
CA ALA A 35 20.17 -0.02 16.88
C ALA A 35 21.22 0.47 15.88
N HIS A 36 21.10 0.15 14.58
CA HIS A 36 22.09 0.49 13.55
C HIS A 36 21.56 1.46 12.50
N GLY A 37 20.30 1.89 12.61
CA GLY A 37 19.65 2.75 11.63
C GLY A 37 19.15 4.07 12.19
N GLU A 38 18.71 4.92 11.27
CA GLU A 38 18.02 6.16 11.57
C GLU A 38 16.51 5.91 11.48
N TYR A 39 15.80 5.97 12.60
CA TYR A 39 14.36 5.77 12.70
C TYR A 39 13.62 7.10 12.76
N ARG A 40 12.46 7.13 12.12
CA ARG A 40 11.46 8.19 12.26
C ARG A 40 10.04 7.66 12.03
N ARG A 41 9.05 8.40 12.47
CA ARG A 41 7.69 8.24 12.02
C ARG A 41 7.53 8.96 10.69
N GLY A 42 7.06 8.24 9.68
CA GLY A 42 6.77 8.75 8.36
C GLY A 42 5.28 8.73 8.06
N THR A 43 4.92 9.14 6.84
CA THR A 43 3.52 9.27 6.43
C THR A 43 3.23 8.41 5.19
N SER A 44 2.12 7.69 5.23
CA SER A 44 1.55 6.95 4.10
C SER A 44 0.74 7.87 3.17
N VAL A 45 0.17 7.30 2.11
CA VAL A 45 -0.74 7.99 1.18
C VAL A 45 -2.20 7.88 1.63
N PHE A 46 -3.12 8.55 0.93
CA PHE A 46 -4.56 8.36 1.09
C PHE A 46 -5.19 7.91 -0.25
N PRO A 47 -6.10 6.92 -0.22
CA PRO A 47 -6.43 6.06 0.91
C PRO A 47 -5.24 5.18 1.32
N SER A 48 -5.04 5.01 2.64
CA SER A 48 -3.97 4.19 3.20
C SER A 48 -4.32 2.70 3.14
N LEU A 49 -4.50 2.20 1.91
CA LEU A 49 -4.88 0.83 1.57
C LEU A 49 -3.72 0.13 0.87
N THR A 50 -3.45 -1.12 1.20
CA THR A 50 -2.29 -1.90 0.73
C THR A 50 -2.00 -1.76 -0.77
N PRO A 51 -2.95 -1.93 -1.73
CA PRO A 51 -2.63 -1.78 -3.15
C PRO A 51 -2.25 -0.35 -3.55
N VAL A 52 -2.81 0.67 -2.90
CA VAL A 52 -2.47 2.09 -3.12
C VAL A 52 -1.09 2.39 -2.57
N CYS A 53 -0.83 1.99 -1.32
CA CYS A 53 0.43 2.22 -0.62
C CYS A 53 1.60 1.48 -1.27
N LEU A 54 1.45 0.19 -1.61
CA LEU A 54 2.50 -0.58 -2.28
C LEU A 54 2.77 -0.08 -3.70
N SER A 55 1.75 0.47 -4.40
CA SER A 55 1.97 1.15 -5.68
C SER A 55 2.78 2.44 -5.50
N SER A 56 2.50 3.20 -4.43
CA SER A 56 3.26 4.41 -4.10
C SER A 56 4.70 4.09 -3.69
N ILE A 57 4.94 3.05 -2.90
CA ILE A 57 6.28 2.57 -2.55
C ILE A 57 7.04 2.15 -3.81
N ALA A 58 6.42 1.35 -4.68
CA ALA A 58 7.09 0.79 -5.85
C ALA A 58 7.37 1.82 -6.95
N THR A 59 6.56 2.87 -7.06
CA THR A 59 6.70 3.89 -8.12
C THR A 59 7.35 5.18 -7.64
N GLY A 60 7.29 5.48 -6.36
CA GLY A 60 7.78 6.74 -5.78
C GLY A 60 6.85 7.93 -6.04
N VAL A 61 5.59 7.68 -6.43
CA VAL A 61 4.60 8.72 -6.70
C VAL A 61 3.28 8.44 -5.98
N GLY A 62 2.46 9.45 -5.81
CA GLY A 62 1.14 9.32 -5.18
C GLY A 62 0.06 8.74 -6.10
N PRO A 63 -1.15 8.48 -5.55
CA PRO A 63 -2.27 7.88 -6.26
C PRO A 63 -2.66 8.60 -7.55
N GLY A 64 -2.59 9.93 -7.59
CA GLY A 64 -2.87 10.74 -8.78
C GLY A 64 -2.03 10.38 -9.98
N ALA A 65 -0.76 9.98 -9.74
CA ALA A 65 0.17 9.63 -10.80
C ALA A 65 0.21 8.13 -11.13
N HIS A 66 0.10 7.25 -10.13
CA HIS A 66 0.16 5.80 -10.38
C HIS A 66 -1.22 5.17 -10.72
N HIS A 67 -2.33 5.88 -10.53
CA HIS A 67 -3.70 5.54 -10.94
C HIS A 67 -4.37 4.36 -10.23
N ILE A 68 -3.80 3.82 -9.16
CA ILE A 68 -4.48 2.84 -8.30
C ILE A 68 -5.26 3.63 -7.23
N PRO A 69 -6.62 3.68 -7.28
CA PRO A 69 -7.37 4.60 -6.45
C PRO A 69 -7.80 4.02 -5.10
N HIS A 70 -7.97 2.68 -5.04
CA HIS A 70 -8.57 2.01 -3.89
C HIS A 70 -8.41 0.49 -3.99
N LEU A 71 -8.74 -0.23 -2.94
CA LEU A 71 -8.82 -1.69 -2.90
C LEU A 71 -10.03 -2.21 -3.72
N VAL A 72 -11.13 -1.45 -3.68
CA VAL A 72 -12.38 -1.72 -4.43
C VAL A 72 -12.82 -0.44 -5.14
N TRP A 73 -12.94 -0.45 -6.45
CA TRP A 73 -13.27 0.75 -7.21
C TRP A 73 -14.06 0.49 -8.47
N TRP A 74 -14.73 1.51 -9.01
CA TRP A 74 -15.53 1.43 -10.21
C TRP A 74 -14.72 1.79 -11.46
N HIS A 75 -14.51 0.82 -12.34
CA HIS A 75 -13.86 1.05 -13.63
C HIS A 75 -14.87 1.66 -14.63
N ARG A 76 -14.82 3.00 -14.78
CA ARG A 76 -15.77 3.74 -15.61
C ARG A 76 -15.84 3.24 -17.05
N GLY A 77 -14.71 2.91 -17.67
CA GLY A 77 -14.62 2.43 -19.06
C GLY A 77 -15.22 1.03 -19.23
N GLU A 78 -14.95 0.11 -18.33
CA GLU A 78 -15.44 -1.27 -18.37
C GLU A 78 -16.80 -1.42 -17.68
N ARG A 79 -17.27 -0.39 -16.97
CA ARG A 79 -18.56 -0.34 -16.25
C ARG A 79 -18.73 -1.53 -15.29
N ARG A 80 -17.72 -1.81 -14.52
CA ARG A 80 -17.68 -2.87 -13.52
C ARG A 80 -16.88 -2.46 -12.28
N ILE A 81 -17.09 -3.20 -11.20
CA ILE A 81 -16.25 -3.07 -10.01
C ILE A 81 -14.96 -3.86 -10.24
N VAL A 82 -13.84 -3.24 -9.87
CA VAL A 82 -12.53 -3.86 -9.69
C VAL A 82 -12.38 -4.17 -8.20
N GLU A 83 -11.91 -5.38 -7.87
CA GLU A 83 -11.77 -5.88 -6.51
C GLU A 83 -10.40 -6.56 -6.36
N TYR A 84 -9.54 -6.06 -5.47
CA TYR A 84 -8.16 -6.55 -5.29
C TYR A 84 -7.98 -7.50 -4.09
N GLY A 85 -9.05 -7.97 -3.47
CA GLY A 85 -8.96 -8.99 -2.41
C GLY A 85 -9.31 -8.48 -1.01
N SER A 86 -10.31 -7.60 -0.87
CA SER A 86 -10.76 -7.12 0.44
C SER A 86 -11.29 -8.25 1.34
N SER A 87 -12.11 -9.15 0.81
CA SER A 87 -12.55 -10.37 1.47
C SER A 87 -13.00 -11.44 0.47
N PHE A 88 -13.09 -12.69 0.91
CA PHE A 88 -13.64 -13.76 0.06
C PHE A 88 -15.09 -13.48 -0.37
N SER A 89 -15.88 -12.85 0.50
CA SER A 89 -17.27 -12.45 0.19
C SER A 89 -17.29 -11.37 -0.90
N ALA A 90 -16.41 -10.40 -0.86
CA ALA A 90 -16.27 -9.35 -1.86
C ALA A 90 -15.78 -9.91 -3.19
N LEU A 91 -14.75 -10.78 -3.19
CA LEU A 91 -14.30 -11.49 -4.38
C LEU A 91 -15.44 -12.26 -5.05
N ARG A 92 -16.30 -12.92 -4.25
CA ARG A 92 -17.46 -13.64 -4.76
C ARG A 92 -18.50 -12.69 -5.36
N ALA A 93 -18.74 -11.55 -4.73
CA ALA A 93 -19.70 -10.54 -5.20
C ALA A 93 -19.24 -9.87 -6.50
N ALA A 94 -17.94 -9.57 -6.64
CA ALA A 94 -17.35 -8.99 -7.84
C ALA A 94 -17.08 -10.03 -8.95
N GLY A 95 -17.08 -11.32 -8.62
CA GLY A 95 -16.72 -12.42 -9.52
C GLY A 95 -15.28 -12.91 -9.30
N ILE A 96 -15.13 -14.08 -8.67
CA ILE A 96 -13.83 -14.62 -8.20
C ILE A 96 -12.76 -14.64 -9.30
N ALA A 97 -13.07 -15.16 -10.48
CA ALA A 97 -12.09 -15.27 -11.57
C ALA A 97 -11.62 -13.89 -12.07
N GLN A 98 -12.53 -12.93 -12.14
CA GLN A 98 -12.21 -11.57 -12.54
C GLN A 98 -11.37 -10.87 -11.46
N SER A 99 -11.75 -10.98 -10.21
CA SER A 99 -11.02 -10.38 -9.09
C SER A 99 -9.59 -10.94 -8.96
N ILE A 100 -9.41 -12.26 -9.14
CA ILE A 100 -8.06 -12.87 -9.21
C ILE A 100 -7.28 -12.30 -10.41
N THR A 101 -7.93 -12.12 -11.56
CA THR A 101 -7.28 -11.53 -12.74
C THR A 101 -6.90 -10.07 -12.49
N ASP A 102 -7.77 -9.31 -11.84
CA ASP A 102 -7.51 -7.91 -11.49
C ASP A 102 -6.34 -7.78 -10.50
N THR A 103 -6.32 -8.58 -9.44
CA THR A 103 -5.27 -8.56 -8.42
C THR A 103 -3.92 -9.03 -8.96
N VAL A 104 -3.92 -10.18 -9.65
CA VAL A 104 -2.66 -10.83 -10.08
C VAL A 104 -2.09 -10.19 -11.34
N TYR A 105 -2.91 -9.75 -12.28
CA TYR A 105 -2.42 -9.31 -13.59
C TYR A 105 -2.76 -7.86 -13.93
N ASN A 106 -4.03 -7.47 -13.79
CA ASN A 106 -4.48 -6.20 -14.32
C ASN A 106 -3.97 -5.02 -13.48
N MET A 107 -3.85 -5.19 -12.16
CA MET A 107 -3.28 -4.16 -11.29
C MET A 107 -1.92 -3.68 -11.83
N ASN A 108 -1.03 -4.60 -12.19
CA ASN A 108 0.31 -4.28 -12.70
C ASN A 108 0.35 -3.98 -14.21
N GLY A 109 -0.51 -4.63 -15.00
CA GLY A 109 -0.44 -4.57 -16.45
C GLY A 109 -1.39 -3.59 -17.12
N ALA A 110 -2.50 -3.22 -16.47
CA ALA A 110 -3.56 -2.41 -17.06
C ALA A 110 -3.97 -1.22 -16.17
N HIS A 111 -4.03 -1.40 -14.85
CA HIS A 111 -4.52 -0.36 -13.95
C HIS A 111 -3.43 0.59 -13.48
N LEU A 112 -2.22 0.08 -13.23
CA LEU A 112 -1.06 0.91 -12.90
C LEU A 112 -0.66 1.77 -14.12
N SER A 113 -0.59 3.08 -13.96
CA SER A 113 -0.21 4.02 -15.02
C SER A 113 1.06 3.58 -15.75
N ALA A 114 1.02 3.61 -17.07
CA ALA A 114 2.19 3.32 -17.91
C ALA A 114 3.29 4.38 -17.74
N GLN A 115 2.95 5.57 -17.25
CA GLN A 115 3.88 6.67 -17.00
C GLN A 115 4.58 6.56 -15.65
N ALA A 116 4.00 5.84 -14.70
CA ALA A 116 4.59 5.59 -13.39
C ALA A 116 5.60 4.42 -13.48
N THR A 117 6.87 4.72 -13.64
CA THR A 117 7.94 3.72 -13.68
C THR A 117 8.17 3.14 -12.30
N THR A 118 8.16 1.80 -12.16
CA THR A 118 8.45 1.14 -10.89
C THR A 118 9.96 1.13 -10.59
N VAL A 119 10.31 0.95 -9.31
CA VAL A 119 11.71 0.76 -8.88
C VAL A 119 12.37 -0.42 -9.61
N TYR A 120 11.63 -1.49 -9.87
CA TYR A 120 12.13 -2.66 -10.57
C TYR A 120 12.48 -2.34 -12.02
N GLU A 121 11.57 -1.66 -12.73
CA GLU A 121 11.79 -1.21 -14.11
C GLU A 121 13.00 -0.29 -14.19
N ALA A 122 13.07 0.72 -13.31
CA ALA A 122 14.15 1.68 -13.29
C ALA A 122 15.53 1.05 -13.04
N LEU A 123 15.63 0.12 -12.07
CA LEU A 123 16.88 -0.55 -11.74
C LEU A 123 17.30 -1.56 -12.82
N GLU A 124 16.34 -2.28 -13.41
CA GLU A 124 16.63 -3.22 -14.50
C GLU A 124 17.06 -2.51 -15.79
N ASP A 125 16.51 -1.32 -16.07
CA ASP A 125 16.93 -0.48 -17.19
C ASP A 125 18.41 0.00 -17.04
N GLU A 126 18.91 0.09 -15.79
CA GLU A 126 20.33 0.37 -15.50
C GLU A 126 21.19 -0.93 -15.35
N GLY A 127 20.62 -2.08 -15.65
CA GLY A 127 21.33 -3.37 -15.67
C GLY A 127 21.43 -4.07 -14.31
N LEU A 128 20.82 -3.54 -13.25
CA LEU A 128 20.79 -4.12 -11.92
C LEU A 128 19.79 -5.30 -11.84
N VAL A 129 19.99 -6.17 -10.89
CA VAL A 129 19.11 -7.33 -10.64
C VAL A 129 18.13 -6.96 -9.52
N ALA A 130 16.90 -6.67 -9.88
CA ALA A 130 15.82 -6.48 -8.91
C ALA A 130 15.16 -7.82 -8.53
N ALA A 131 14.78 -7.95 -7.27
CA ALA A 131 14.04 -9.07 -6.70
C ALA A 131 12.79 -8.56 -5.96
N ALA A 132 11.68 -9.31 -6.05
CA ALA A 132 10.47 -9.04 -5.28
C ALA A 132 9.93 -10.33 -4.65
N VAL A 133 9.55 -10.23 -3.38
CA VAL A 133 8.93 -11.32 -2.61
C VAL A 133 7.59 -10.83 -2.06
N ASN A 134 6.51 -11.46 -2.50
CA ASN A 134 5.11 -11.25 -2.10
C ASN A 134 4.52 -9.84 -2.31
N ILE A 135 5.24 -8.87 -2.82
CA ILE A 135 4.73 -7.51 -3.02
C ILE A 135 3.72 -7.47 -4.17
N THR A 136 2.59 -6.78 -3.99
CA THR A 136 1.49 -6.78 -4.97
C THR A 136 1.76 -5.86 -6.16
N CYS A 137 2.44 -4.73 -5.97
CA CYS A 137 2.91 -3.89 -7.06
C CYS A 137 4.30 -4.34 -7.48
N TYR A 138 4.37 -5.16 -8.53
CA TYR A 138 5.57 -5.86 -8.95
C TYR A 138 5.94 -5.64 -10.43
N ARG A 139 5.29 -4.74 -11.16
CA ARG A 139 5.57 -4.54 -12.58
C ARG A 139 7.07 -4.35 -12.84
N GLY A 140 7.62 -5.18 -13.73
CA GLY A 140 9.02 -5.20 -14.13
C GLY A 140 9.17 -5.55 -15.61
N ARG A 141 10.40 -5.75 -16.07
CA ARG A 141 10.72 -6.00 -17.49
C ARG A 141 10.76 -7.48 -17.87
N THR A 142 10.83 -8.38 -16.90
CA THR A 142 10.99 -9.81 -17.15
C THR A 142 9.64 -10.54 -17.18
N ARG A 143 9.42 -11.33 -18.23
CA ARG A 143 8.22 -12.16 -18.37
C ARG A 143 8.34 -13.44 -17.56
N HIS A 144 7.39 -13.73 -16.68
CA HIS A 144 7.36 -14.91 -15.82
C HIS A 144 6.17 -15.80 -16.12
N LEU A 145 6.40 -17.10 -16.16
CA LEU A 145 5.35 -18.10 -16.21
C LEU A 145 4.95 -18.53 -14.79
N PRO A 146 3.65 -18.77 -14.53
CA PRO A 146 3.20 -19.24 -13.23
C PRO A 146 3.68 -20.67 -12.95
N THR A 147 3.80 -21.02 -11.67
CA THR A 147 4.19 -22.37 -11.20
C THR A 147 3.08 -23.39 -11.37
N ILE A 148 1.83 -22.96 -11.57
CA ILE A 148 0.67 -23.82 -11.74
C ILE A 148 0.59 -24.26 -13.21
N PRO A 149 0.68 -25.58 -13.54
CA PRO A 149 0.88 -26.06 -14.93
C PRO A 149 -0.19 -25.65 -15.94
N TRP A 150 -1.42 -25.45 -15.50
CA TRP A 150 -2.55 -25.09 -16.39
C TRP A 150 -2.82 -23.60 -16.48
N VAL A 151 -2.14 -22.79 -15.69
CA VAL A 151 -2.21 -21.34 -15.80
C VAL A 151 -1.12 -20.88 -16.75
N THR A 152 -1.50 -20.37 -17.91
CA THR A 152 -0.56 -19.98 -18.96
C THR A 152 -0.35 -18.49 -19.08
N LYS A 153 -1.18 -17.67 -18.41
CA LYS A 153 -1.07 -16.21 -18.43
C LYS A 153 0.19 -15.79 -17.68
N ALA A 154 1.14 -15.20 -18.40
CA ALA A 154 2.37 -14.69 -17.82
C ALA A 154 2.16 -13.36 -17.11
N ALA A 155 2.99 -13.06 -16.10
CA ALA A 155 3.15 -11.76 -15.52
C ALA A 155 4.48 -11.13 -15.93
N PHE A 156 4.57 -9.79 -15.89
CA PHE A 156 5.81 -9.05 -16.06
C PHE A 156 6.24 -8.49 -14.70
N GLY A 157 7.36 -9.00 -14.20
CA GLY A 157 7.89 -8.68 -12.88
C GLY A 157 9.41 -8.41 -12.93
N PRO A 158 10.04 -8.20 -11.75
CA PRO A 158 11.50 -8.09 -11.66
C PRO A 158 12.20 -9.40 -12.02
N LYS A 159 13.51 -9.35 -12.28
CA LYS A 159 14.30 -10.52 -12.68
C LYS A 159 14.20 -11.71 -11.73
N ARG A 160 14.04 -11.47 -10.44
CA ARG A 160 13.77 -12.48 -9.42
C ARG A 160 12.38 -12.23 -8.87
N PHE A 161 11.43 -13.10 -9.18
CA PHE A 161 10.04 -12.89 -8.86
C PHE A 161 9.40 -14.05 -8.10
N PHE A 162 8.96 -13.79 -6.88
CA PHE A 162 8.34 -14.74 -5.97
C PHE A 162 7.05 -14.13 -5.40
N TYR A 163 5.92 -14.69 -5.79
CA TYR A 163 4.62 -14.14 -5.45
C TYR A 163 3.67 -15.24 -4.99
N TYR A 164 3.54 -15.40 -3.68
CA TYR A 164 2.63 -16.34 -3.01
C TYR A 164 2.64 -17.76 -3.58
N GLY A 165 3.77 -18.24 -4.06
CA GLY A 165 3.90 -19.54 -4.73
C GLY A 165 3.24 -19.64 -6.12
N LEU A 166 2.54 -18.60 -6.57
CA LEU A 166 1.97 -18.53 -7.93
C LEU A 166 3.04 -18.25 -8.97
N PHE A 167 4.00 -17.40 -8.64
CA PHE A 167 5.22 -17.18 -9.41
C PHE A 167 6.44 -17.48 -8.52
N GLU A 168 7.33 -18.32 -9.01
CA GLU A 168 8.60 -18.62 -8.36
C GLU A 168 9.62 -18.77 -9.49
N SER A 169 10.26 -17.67 -9.87
CA SER A 169 11.14 -17.69 -11.03
C SER A 169 12.32 -16.73 -10.92
N ASP A 170 13.37 -17.07 -11.66
CA ASP A 170 14.57 -16.27 -11.80
C ASP A 170 14.57 -15.45 -13.10
N ALA A 171 15.72 -14.90 -13.45
CA ALA A 171 15.90 -14.04 -14.63
C ALA A 171 15.54 -14.72 -15.97
N THR A 172 15.34 -16.01 -16.02
CA THR A 172 14.88 -16.72 -17.23
C THR A 172 13.37 -16.69 -17.38
N GLY A 173 12.64 -16.28 -16.33
CA GLY A 173 11.18 -16.34 -16.27
C GLY A 173 10.61 -17.76 -16.21
N ALA A 174 11.46 -18.78 -16.14
CA ALA A 174 11.03 -20.17 -16.00
C ALA A 174 10.62 -20.48 -14.56
N PRO A 175 9.54 -21.25 -14.35
CA PRO A 175 9.12 -21.63 -13.02
C PRO A 175 10.21 -22.44 -12.30
N MET A 176 10.44 -22.10 -11.03
CA MET A 176 11.32 -22.82 -10.12
C MET A 176 10.48 -23.39 -8.99
N ALA A 177 10.95 -24.48 -8.37
CA ALA A 177 10.37 -24.97 -7.12
C ALA A 177 11.28 -24.57 -5.96
N VAL A 178 10.81 -23.70 -5.08
CA VAL A 178 11.45 -23.46 -3.78
C VAL A 178 11.07 -24.62 -2.87
N ARG A 179 12.03 -25.48 -2.56
CA ARG A 179 11.78 -26.80 -1.93
C ARG A 179 11.31 -26.75 -0.47
N ASN A 180 11.43 -25.63 0.24
CA ASN A 180 11.00 -25.51 1.63
C ASN A 180 9.80 -24.54 1.73
N ARG A 181 8.66 -24.99 1.29
CA ARG A 181 7.41 -24.29 1.57
C ARG A 181 7.04 -24.53 3.04
N ALA A 182 7.28 -23.53 3.89
CA ALA A 182 6.69 -23.52 5.21
C ALA A 182 5.18 -23.27 5.03
N GLY A 183 4.36 -24.24 5.35
CA GLY A 183 2.91 -24.09 5.29
C GLY A 183 2.41 -23.15 6.38
N GLY A 184 1.37 -22.38 6.11
CA GLY A 184 0.54 -21.69 7.11
C GLY A 184 0.85 -20.23 7.40
N SER A 185 1.86 -19.60 6.78
CA SER A 185 2.17 -18.18 6.97
C SER A 185 2.87 -17.60 5.75
N THR A 186 2.49 -16.38 5.37
CA THR A 186 3.12 -15.66 4.25
C THR A 186 4.53 -15.20 4.60
N ASP A 187 4.78 -14.83 5.85
CA ASP A 187 6.10 -14.42 6.34
C ASP A 187 7.09 -15.60 6.37
N LEU A 188 6.63 -16.82 6.72
CA LEU A 188 7.48 -18.01 6.64
C LEU A 188 7.87 -18.38 5.21
N TYR A 189 6.96 -18.20 4.25
CA TYR A 189 7.29 -18.34 2.84
C TYR A 189 8.32 -17.29 2.41
N ALA A 190 8.10 -16.03 2.78
CA ALA A 190 9.05 -14.94 2.51
C ALA A 190 10.43 -15.25 3.11
N ALA A 191 10.49 -15.76 4.36
CA ALA A 191 11.74 -16.17 5.00
C ALA A 191 12.50 -17.23 4.19
N ALA A 192 11.81 -18.25 3.69
CA ALA A 192 12.43 -19.30 2.88
C ALA A 192 13.00 -18.75 1.56
N VAL A 193 12.24 -17.88 0.89
CA VAL A 193 12.67 -17.24 -0.36
C VAL A 193 13.81 -16.25 -0.11
N GLY A 194 13.70 -15.41 0.91
CA GLY A 194 14.73 -14.43 1.30
C GLY A 194 16.07 -15.10 1.58
N ARG A 195 16.07 -16.18 2.39
CA ARG A 195 17.28 -17.00 2.63
C ARG A 195 17.85 -17.56 1.32
N TRP A 196 17.01 -18.07 0.44
CA TRP A 196 17.44 -18.60 -0.85
C TRP A 196 18.10 -17.51 -1.71
N LEU A 197 17.56 -16.30 -1.74
CA LEU A 197 18.11 -15.16 -2.49
C LEU A 197 19.42 -14.68 -1.90
N VAL A 198 19.50 -14.48 -0.58
CA VAL A 198 20.68 -13.96 0.13
C VAL A 198 21.85 -14.93 0.04
N THR A 199 21.63 -16.24 0.24
CA THR A 199 22.70 -17.26 0.17
C THR A 199 23.30 -17.42 -1.23
N ARG A 200 22.58 -17.00 -2.29
CA ARG A 200 23.04 -17.07 -3.69
C ARG A 200 23.55 -15.74 -4.22
N ASP A 201 23.51 -14.71 -3.38
CA ASP A 201 23.84 -13.34 -3.79
C ASP A 201 23.04 -12.90 -5.04
N GLY A 202 21.77 -13.29 -5.10
CA GLY A 202 20.96 -13.33 -6.30
C GLY A 202 20.30 -12.02 -6.72
N PHE A 203 20.63 -10.87 -6.09
CA PHE A 203 20.03 -9.58 -6.38
C PHE A 203 20.98 -8.42 -6.03
N ASP A 204 20.70 -7.24 -6.58
CA ASP A 204 21.23 -5.96 -6.16
C ASP A 204 20.21 -5.22 -5.28
N PHE A 205 18.93 -5.30 -5.63
CA PHE A 205 17.80 -4.77 -4.87
C PHE A 205 16.78 -5.86 -4.56
N LEU A 206 16.33 -5.92 -3.31
CA LEU A 206 15.27 -6.85 -2.86
C LEU A 206 14.14 -6.06 -2.20
N ALA A 207 12.93 -6.15 -2.76
CA ALA A 207 11.69 -5.79 -2.07
C ALA A 207 11.15 -7.02 -1.34
N TYR A 208 11.09 -6.95 -0.01
CA TYR A 208 10.78 -8.03 0.89
C TYR A 208 9.55 -7.70 1.72
N TYR A 209 8.38 -8.23 1.33
CA TYR A 209 7.10 -7.89 1.92
C TYR A 209 6.62 -8.98 2.87
N LEU A 210 6.23 -8.56 4.08
CA LEU A 210 5.79 -9.37 5.20
C LEU A 210 4.38 -8.95 5.62
N SER A 211 3.39 -9.82 5.48
CA SER A 211 1.97 -9.48 5.63
C SER A 211 1.27 -10.11 6.84
N ASP A 212 1.93 -10.97 7.61
CA ASP A 212 1.29 -11.65 8.74
C ASP A 212 0.84 -10.69 9.83
N PHE A 213 1.51 -9.53 9.99
CA PHE A 213 1.18 -8.55 11.01
C PHE A 213 -0.17 -7.87 10.72
N ASP A 214 -0.42 -7.47 9.47
CA ASP A 214 -1.69 -6.89 9.04
C ASP A 214 -2.85 -7.88 9.21
N TYR A 215 -2.69 -9.15 8.78
CA TYR A 215 -3.70 -10.17 9.00
C TYR A 215 -4.05 -10.38 10.47
N ALA A 216 -3.05 -10.35 11.36
CA ALA A 216 -3.27 -10.46 12.80
C ALA A 216 -3.99 -9.23 13.34
N SER A 217 -3.63 -8.03 12.86
CA SER A 217 -4.27 -6.79 13.27
C SER A 217 -5.74 -6.73 12.85
N HIS A 218 -6.08 -7.12 11.63
CA HIS A 218 -7.46 -7.23 11.19
C HIS A 218 -8.29 -8.17 12.06
N ALA A 219 -7.70 -9.27 12.53
CA ALA A 219 -8.40 -10.26 13.32
C ALA A 219 -8.54 -9.88 14.81
N TYR A 220 -7.53 -9.24 15.39
CA TYR A 220 -7.42 -9.07 16.85
C TYR A 220 -7.26 -7.61 17.29
N GLY A 221 -7.00 -6.69 16.36
CA GLY A 221 -6.66 -5.29 16.62
C GLY A 221 -5.14 -5.07 16.67
N PRO A 222 -4.69 -3.82 16.43
CA PRO A 222 -3.29 -3.48 16.32
C PRO A 222 -2.48 -3.79 17.59
N ASP A 223 -3.07 -3.67 18.77
CA ASP A 223 -2.40 -3.93 20.03
C ASP A 223 -2.09 -5.42 20.26
N LEU A 224 -2.99 -6.32 19.83
CA LEU A 224 -2.83 -7.77 19.98
C LEU A 224 -2.12 -8.43 18.79
N ALA A 225 -1.98 -7.72 17.68
CA ALA A 225 -1.24 -8.21 16.51
C ALA A 225 0.21 -8.55 16.86
N GLU A 226 0.83 -7.81 17.78
CA GLU A 226 2.19 -8.06 18.26
C GLU A 226 2.32 -9.44 18.92
N ASP A 227 1.38 -9.82 19.76
CA ASP A 227 1.43 -11.12 20.45
C ASP A 227 1.22 -12.30 19.50
N VAL A 228 0.55 -12.05 18.36
CA VAL A 228 0.18 -13.11 17.41
C VAL A 228 1.18 -13.25 16.27
N ALA A 229 1.67 -12.13 15.71
CA ALA A 229 2.41 -12.13 14.45
C ALA A 229 3.88 -11.66 14.58
N LEU A 230 4.21 -10.77 15.53
CA LEU A 230 5.53 -10.13 15.62
C LEU A 230 6.68 -11.14 15.60
N ALA A 231 6.56 -12.25 16.32
CA ALA A 231 7.62 -13.26 16.37
C ALA A 231 7.89 -13.92 14.99
N ARG A 232 6.85 -14.07 14.14
CA ARG A 232 7.02 -14.61 12.77
C ARG A 232 7.63 -13.58 11.84
N THR A 233 7.17 -12.36 11.92
CA THR A 233 7.72 -11.22 11.16
C THR A 233 9.19 -10.99 11.50
N ASP A 234 9.54 -10.96 12.78
CA ASP A 234 10.93 -10.85 13.26
C ASP A 234 11.78 -12.04 12.79
N ALA A 235 11.27 -13.27 12.89
CA ALA A 235 11.95 -14.46 12.40
C ALA A 235 12.19 -14.43 10.88
N ALA A 236 11.29 -13.81 10.11
CA ALA A 236 11.49 -13.64 8.68
C ALA A 236 12.60 -12.62 8.36
N VAL A 237 12.72 -11.55 9.15
CA VAL A 237 13.84 -10.61 9.07
C VAL A 237 15.14 -11.30 9.54
N GLN A 238 15.12 -12.01 10.66
CA GLN A 238 16.27 -12.76 11.16
C GLN A 238 16.79 -13.77 10.15
N ALA A 239 15.91 -14.41 9.39
CA ALA A 239 16.28 -15.41 8.40
C ALA A 239 17.18 -14.85 7.27
N ILE A 240 16.99 -13.62 6.83
CA ILE A 240 17.86 -12.97 5.83
C ILE A 240 19.16 -12.46 6.46
N ILE A 241 19.14 -12.03 7.71
CA ILE A 241 20.35 -11.65 8.47
C ILE A 241 21.25 -12.87 8.67
N ASP A 242 20.71 -13.97 9.15
CA ASP A 242 21.46 -15.23 9.34
C ASP A 242 22.00 -15.78 8.02
N ALA A 243 21.22 -15.69 6.95
CA ALA A 243 21.66 -16.14 5.61
C ALA A 243 22.84 -15.35 5.06
N ALA A 244 23.02 -14.12 5.52
CA ALA A 244 24.18 -13.29 5.18
C ALA A 244 25.44 -13.63 6.01
N GLY A 245 25.29 -14.39 7.09
CA GLY A 245 26.37 -14.74 8.01
C GLY A 245 26.30 -14.00 9.35
N GLY A 246 25.15 -13.44 9.70
CA GLY A 246 24.89 -12.68 10.91
C GLY A 246 24.84 -11.16 10.68
N GLY A 247 24.59 -10.40 11.75
CA GLY A 247 24.30 -8.97 11.67
C GLY A 247 25.39 -8.14 11.01
N ASP A 248 26.63 -8.27 11.46
CA ASP A 248 27.76 -7.52 10.90
C ASP A 248 27.95 -7.80 9.41
N ALA A 249 27.94 -9.09 9.02
CA ALA A 249 28.07 -9.49 7.62
C ALA A 249 26.89 -9.02 6.76
N PHE A 250 25.68 -8.96 7.34
CA PHE A 250 24.50 -8.42 6.69
C PHE A 250 24.67 -6.92 6.39
N LEU A 251 25.04 -6.13 7.41
CA LEU A 251 25.23 -4.68 7.26
C LEU A 251 26.47 -4.30 6.44
N GLU A 252 27.48 -5.18 6.36
CA GLU A 252 28.61 -4.98 5.45
C GLU A 252 28.14 -5.06 3.98
N ARG A 253 27.22 -5.98 3.64
CA ARG A 253 26.75 -6.25 2.28
C ARG A 253 25.57 -5.39 1.86
N TYR A 254 24.66 -5.09 2.77
CA TYR A 254 23.37 -4.48 2.46
C TYR A 254 23.18 -3.12 3.14
N ALA A 255 22.64 -2.17 2.39
CA ALA A 255 21.89 -1.07 2.93
C ALA A 255 20.43 -1.52 3.15
N VAL A 256 19.72 -0.90 4.10
CA VAL A 256 18.35 -1.30 4.45
C VAL A 256 17.43 -0.10 4.46
N VAL A 257 16.24 -0.27 3.91
CA VAL A 257 15.06 0.54 4.20
C VAL A 257 14.02 -0.39 4.82
N LEU A 258 13.55 -0.09 6.03
CA LEU A 258 12.40 -0.76 6.62
C LEU A 258 11.27 0.24 6.72
N ALA A 259 10.08 -0.17 6.26
CA ALA A 259 8.88 0.65 6.29
C ALA A 259 7.65 -0.21 6.60
N SER A 260 6.55 0.41 7.02
CA SER A 260 5.21 -0.11 6.76
C SER A 260 4.60 0.64 5.58
N ASP A 261 3.63 0.05 4.94
CA ASP A 261 2.87 0.68 3.87
C ASP A 261 1.76 1.58 4.43
N HIS A 262 1.14 1.21 5.56
CA HIS A 262 0.17 1.99 6.31
C HIS A 262 0.23 1.66 7.80
N GLY A 263 -0.45 2.49 8.60
CA GLY A 263 -0.73 2.20 10.00
C GLY A 263 -2.03 1.41 10.16
N GLN A 264 -2.51 1.30 11.40
CA GLN A 264 -3.73 0.57 11.74
C GLN A 264 -4.45 1.26 12.90
N THR A 265 -5.78 1.28 12.85
CA THR A 265 -6.63 1.78 13.92
C THR A 265 -7.61 0.68 14.37
N ARG A 266 -7.91 0.65 15.66
CA ARG A 266 -8.90 -0.26 16.20
C ARG A 266 -10.29 0.07 15.66
N VAL A 267 -11.05 -0.96 15.28
CA VAL A 267 -12.42 -0.85 14.79
C VAL A 267 -13.38 -1.36 15.85
N GLU A 268 -14.35 -0.53 16.20
CA GLU A 268 -15.41 -0.88 17.13
C GLU A 268 -16.73 -1.19 16.42
N ARG A 269 -16.98 -0.51 15.29
CA ARG A 269 -18.26 -0.51 14.57
C ARG A 269 -18.06 -0.57 13.06
N GLY A 270 -18.98 -1.27 12.40
CA GLY A 270 -19.08 -1.26 10.94
C GLY A 270 -20.27 -0.45 10.46
N ALA A 271 -20.15 0.23 9.33
CA ALA A 271 -21.22 0.94 8.65
C ALA A 271 -21.30 0.53 7.18
N ARG A 272 -22.48 0.70 6.57
CA ARG A 272 -22.67 0.57 5.12
C ARG A 272 -22.80 1.96 4.51
N LEU A 273 -21.80 2.36 3.74
CA LEU A 273 -21.77 3.69 3.11
C LEU A 273 -22.93 3.89 2.11
N GLU A 274 -23.47 2.80 1.54
CA GLU A 274 -24.60 2.83 0.63
C GLU A 274 -25.92 3.22 1.34
N THR A 275 -26.03 2.98 2.66
CA THR A 275 -27.29 3.17 3.40
C THR A 275 -27.78 4.62 3.38
N PRO A 276 -27.00 5.64 3.78
CA PRO A 276 -27.41 7.03 3.72
C PRO A 276 -27.60 7.53 2.28
N LEU A 277 -26.95 6.89 1.30
CA LEU A 277 -26.99 7.25 -0.13
C LEU A 277 -28.05 6.48 -0.94
N ALA A 278 -28.82 5.61 -0.29
CA ALA A 278 -29.84 4.78 -0.95
C ALA A 278 -30.85 5.56 -1.84
N PRO A 279 -31.26 6.81 -1.53
CA PRO A 279 -32.12 7.60 -2.40
C PRO A 279 -31.54 7.85 -3.80
N PHE A 280 -30.23 7.77 -3.95
CA PHE A 280 -29.51 8.04 -5.21
C PHE A 280 -28.96 6.77 -5.88
N ALA A 281 -29.38 5.57 -5.46
CA ALA A 281 -28.81 4.29 -5.89
C ALA A 281 -28.83 4.08 -7.41
N ASP A 282 -29.79 4.68 -8.15
CA ASP A 282 -29.86 4.61 -9.60
C ASP A 282 -28.94 5.62 -10.32
N GLU A 283 -28.39 6.56 -9.58
CA GLU A 283 -27.59 7.69 -10.11
C GLU A 283 -26.10 7.56 -9.77
N ILE A 284 -25.73 6.67 -8.82
CA ILE A 284 -24.36 6.53 -8.31
C ILE A 284 -23.89 5.08 -8.24
N VAL A 285 -22.57 4.89 -8.14
CA VAL A 285 -21.97 3.65 -7.67
C VAL A 285 -21.18 3.96 -6.41
N VAL A 286 -21.42 3.22 -5.34
CA VAL A 286 -20.67 3.31 -4.10
C VAL A 286 -19.71 2.12 -4.04
N THR A 287 -18.44 2.38 -3.73
CA THR A 287 -17.45 1.36 -3.40
C THR A 287 -16.80 1.72 -2.07
N ALA A 288 -16.69 0.74 -1.19
CA ALA A 288 -16.09 0.94 0.11
C ALA A 288 -15.39 -0.34 0.56
N SER A 289 -14.33 -0.18 1.32
CA SER A 289 -13.65 -1.27 2.03
C SER A 289 -12.76 -0.66 3.08
N ASN A 290 -12.61 -1.35 4.18
CA ASN A 290 -11.78 -0.87 5.28
C ASN A 290 -12.27 0.52 5.75
N ARG A 291 -11.40 1.50 5.83
CA ARG A 291 -11.76 2.82 6.37
C ARG A 291 -11.81 3.93 5.31
N ALA A 292 -11.98 3.54 4.04
CA ALA A 292 -12.17 4.46 2.93
C ALA A 292 -13.35 4.05 2.06
N GLY A 293 -13.97 5.04 1.41
CA GLY A 293 -15.04 4.85 0.47
C GLY A 293 -14.96 5.82 -0.71
N GLN A 294 -15.61 5.45 -1.80
CA GLN A 294 -15.69 6.26 -3.00
C GLN A 294 -17.09 6.22 -3.59
N VAL A 295 -17.56 7.35 -4.07
CA VAL A 295 -18.86 7.49 -4.74
C VAL A 295 -18.63 8.01 -6.15
N TYR A 296 -19.16 7.31 -7.13
CA TYR A 296 -19.04 7.61 -8.56
C TYR A 296 -20.38 8.06 -9.10
N LEU A 297 -20.43 9.21 -9.75
CA LEU A 297 -21.61 9.67 -10.47
C LEU A 297 -21.77 8.89 -11.78
N LEU A 298 -22.94 8.37 -12.03
CA LEU A 298 -23.27 7.76 -13.32
C LEU A 298 -23.58 8.84 -14.37
N PRO A 299 -23.45 8.57 -15.67
CA PRO A 299 -23.57 9.58 -16.72
C PRO A 299 -24.93 10.33 -16.78
N ARG A 300 -25.95 9.85 -16.07
CA ARG A 300 -27.29 10.47 -16.01
C ARG A 300 -27.64 10.96 -14.61
N ALA A 301 -26.65 11.02 -13.71
CA ALA A 301 -26.86 11.55 -12.37
C ALA A 301 -27.36 12.98 -12.45
N ARG A 302 -28.37 13.29 -11.63
CA ARG A 302 -28.89 14.64 -11.38
C ARG A 302 -28.40 15.17 -10.05
N VAL A 303 -28.09 14.26 -9.14
CA VAL A 303 -27.41 14.57 -7.88
C VAL A 303 -25.97 14.99 -8.17
N ASP A 304 -25.50 15.96 -7.42
CA ASP A 304 -24.08 16.38 -7.45
C ASP A 304 -23.29 15.91 -6.21
N THR A 305 -22.00 16.09 -6.24
CA THR A 305 -21.11 15.67 -5.13
C THR A 305 -21.29 16.48 -3.87
N ALA A 306 -21.75 17.74 -3.96
CA ALA A 306 -22.01 18.58 -2.80
C ALA A 306 -23.27 18.10 -2.05
N GLU A 307 -24.33 17.71 -2.77
CA GLU A 307 -25.54 17.12 -2.18
C GLU A 307 -25.22 15.76 -1.51
N LEU A 308 -24.40 14.91 -2.17
CA LEU A 308 -23.96 13.64 -1.59
C LEU A 308 -23.12 13.85 -0.33
N ALA A 309 -22.19 14.81 -0.35
CA ALA A 309 -21.38 15.15 0.82
C ALA A 309 -22.25 15.66 1.97
N ALA A 310 -23.21 16.56 1.69
CA ALA A 310 -24.14 17.07 2.69
C ALA A 310 -25.05 15.96 3.28
N ARG A 311 -25.38 14.93 2.49
CA ARG A 311 -26.12 13.76 2.97
C ARG A 311 -25.34 12.90 3.95
N LEU A 312 -24.00 12.92 3.86
CA LEU A 312 -23.11 12.16 4.72
C LEU A 312 -22.72 12.91 6.03
N ASP A 313 -23.06 14.19 6.18
CA ASP A 313 -22.74 14.97 7.39
C ASP A 313 -23.30 14.38 8.69
N ASP A 314 -24.46 13.74 8.61
CA ASP A 314 -25.13 13.16 9.78
C ASP A 314 -24.78 11.67 9.98
N GLU A 315 -23.84 11.10 9.17
CA GLU A 315 -23.40 9.71 9.27
C GLU A 315 -22.20 9.58 10.22
N PRO A 316 -22.37 9.00 11.43
CA PRO A 316 -21.29 8.96 12.42
C PRO A 316 -20.03 8.20 11.99
N ALA A 317 -20.15 7.35 10.96
CA ALA A 317 -19.03 6.61 10.41
C ALA A 317 -18.14 7.43 9.48
N VAL A 318 -18.61 8.61 9.05
CA VAL A 318 -17.90 9.49 8.12
C VAL A 318 -17.23 10.62 8.92
N GLU A 319 -15.93 10.76 8.76
CA GLU A 319 -15.19 11.89 9.32
C GLU A 319 -15.11 13.04 8.31
N VAL A 320 -14.61 12.75 7.11
CA VAL A 320 -14.35 13.74 6.07
C VAL A 320 -14.81 13.20 4.73
N THR A 321 -15.47 14.06 3.95
CA THR A 321 -15.69 13.85 2.51
C THR A 321 -14.83 14.81 1.71
N LEU A 322 -14.32 14.34 0.55
CA LEU A 322 -13.41 15.10 -0.30
C LEU A 322 -13.95 15.07 -1.75
N ARG A 323 -13.93 16.20 -2.43
CA ARG A 323 -14.35 16.34 -3.82
C ARG A 323 -13.57 17.44 -4.54
N ILE A 324 -13.63 17.47 -5.85
CA ILE A 324 -13.12 18.60 -6.66
C ILE A 324 -14.29 19.50 -7.05
N GLU A 325 -14.14 20.80 -6.88
CA GLU A 325 -15.00 21.84 -7.41
C GLU A 325 -14.18 22.87 -8.21
N GLY A 326 -14.31 22.84 -9.52
CA GLY A 326 -13.48 23.67 -10.40
C GLY A 326 -12.01 23.27 -10.34
N ASP A 327 -11.15 24.15 -9.85
CA ASP A 327 -9.71 23.95 -9.67
C ASP A 327 -9.29 23.79 -8.19
N GLU A 328 -10.26 23.64 -7.30
CA GLU A 328 -10.05 23.47 -5.86
C GLU A 328 -10.55 22.11 -5.39
N ALA A 329 -9.87 21.56 -4.40
CA ALA A 329 -10.41 20.49 -3.58
C ALA A 329 -11.25 21.08 -2.44
N VAL A 330 -12.33 20.39 -2.11
CA VAL A 330 -13.21 20.73 -0.98
C VAL A 330 -13.24 19.55 -0.03
N ALA A 331 -12.75 19.73 1.19
CA ALA A 331 -12.95 18.81 2.30
C ALA A 331 -14.15 19.31 3.13
N ARG A 332 -15.02 18.37 3.53
CA ARG A 332 -16.21 18.69 4.33
C ARG A 332 -16.29 17.78 5.55
N ARG A 333 -16.51 18.39 6.72
CA ARG A 333 -16.71 17.74 8.01
C ARG A 333 -17.73 18.52 8.82
N GLU A 334 -18.73 17.85 9.39
CA GLU A 334 -19.72 18.47 10.29
C GLU A 334 -20.36 19.78 9.73
N ARG A 335 -20.65 19.78 8.41
CA ARG A 335 -21.23 20.91 7.65
C ARG A 335 -20.29 22.10 7.39
N GLU A 336 -19.06 22.05 7.91
CA GLU A 336 -18.00 23.02 7.61
C GLU A 336 -17.17 22.57 6.42
N GLU A 337 -16.59 23.53 5.69
CA GLU A 337 -15.79 23.26 4.49
C GLU A 337 -14.42 23.91 4.56
N LEU A 338 -13.43 23.17 4.06
CA LEU A 338 -12.10 23.65 3.77
C LEU A 338 -11.87 23.53 2.26
N ARG A 339 -11.57 24.63 1.58
CA ARG A 339 -11.14 24.67 0.18
C ARG A 339 -9.63 24.79 0.12
N PHE A 340 -9.01 24.01 -0.77
CA PHE A 340 -7.56 24.04 -0.92
C PHE A 340 -7.12 23.66 -2.33
N ARG A 341 -5.98 24.20 -2.74
CA ARG A 341 -5.29 23.82 -3.98
C ARG A 341 -3.78 24.02 -3.84
N PRO A 342 -2.97 23.34 -4.65
CA PRO A 342 -1.54 23.59 -4.72
C PRO A 342 -1.26 25.06 -5.12
N HIS A 343 -0.22 25.64 -4.54
CA HIS A 343 0.29 26.95 -4.87
C HIS A 343 1.82 26.88 -4.93
N PHE A 344 2.49 27.80 -5.64
CA PHE A 344 3.93 27.75 -5.90
C PHE A 344 4.80 27.68 -4.63
N ASP A 345 4.31 28.14 -3.49
CA ASP A 345 4.98 28.15 -2.19
C ASP A 345 4.26 27.30 -1.11
N GLY A 346 3.39 26.36 -1.52
CA GLY A 346 2.68 25.46 -0.61
C GLY A 346 1.22 25.26 -0.97
N TRP A 347 0.30 25.64 -0.09
CA TRP A 347 -1.15 25.46 -0.26
C TRP A 347 -1.89 26.78 -0.15
N GLN A 348 -2.75 27.07 -1.11
CA GLN A 348 -3.78 28.10 -0.95
C GLN A 348 -4.99 27.45 -0.28
N THR A 349 -5.43 27.99 0.84
CA THR A 349 -6.53 27.43 1.63
C THR A 349 -7.56 28.51 1.99
N SER A 350 -8.82 28.10 2.12
CA SER A 350 -9.93 28.92 2.60
C SER A 350 -10.92 28.08 3.40
N GLY A 351 -11.27 28.50 4.60
CA GLY A 351 -12.12 27.75 5.52
C GLY A 351 -11.36 27.21 6.74
N ASP A 352 -11.92 26.22 7.42
CA ASP A 352 -11.36 25.68 8.66
C ASP A 352 -10.33 24.56 8.38
N LEU A 353 -9.05 24.88 8.65
CA LEU A 353 -7.95 23.92 8.51
C LEU A 353 -8.05 22.71 9.44
N SER A 354 -8.79 22.81 10.54
CA SER A 354 -8.96 21.67 11.47
C SER A 354 -9.73 20.49 10.87
N ILE A 355 -10.42 20.71 9.75
CA ILE A 355 -11.09 19.64 8.99
C ILE A 355 -10.08 18.57 8.51
N LEU A 356 -8.86 18.98 8.17
CA LEU A 356 -7.77 18.12 7.71
C LEU A 356 -6.55 18.16 8.65
N ASP A 357 -6.80 18.16 9.97
CA ASP A 357 -5.74 18.12 11.01
C ASP A 357 -5.18 16.69 11.17
N HIS A 358 -4.62 16.17 10.08
CA HIS A 358 -3.98 14.85 9.98
C HIS A 358 -2.63 14.99 9.27
N PRO A 359 -1.71 14.01 9.44
CA PRO A 359 -0.39 14.08 8.81
C PRO A 359 -0.48 14.26 7.29
N ASP A 360 0.10 15.33 6.77
CA ASP A 360 0.15 15.65 5.32
C ASP A 360 -1.21 15.63 4.59
N ALA A 361 -2.31 15.87 5.30
CA ALA A 361 -3.65 15.58 4.78
C ALA A 361 -4.00 16.36 3.52
N LEU A 362 -3.55 17.61 3.34
CA LEU A 362 -3.76 18.37 2.12
C LEU A 362 -3.14 17.69 0.90
N ALA A 363 -1.86 17.32 0.99
CA ALA A 363 -1.12 16.69 -0.12
C ALA A 363 -1.67 15.29 -0.43
N ARG A 364 -2.00 14.51 0.59
CA ARG A 364 -2.55 13.16 0.45
C ARG A 364 -3.94 13.18 -0.16
N SER A 365 -4.81 14.08 0.29
CA SER A 365 -6.17 14.26 -0.24
C SER A 365 -6.14 14.76 -1.69
N TRP A 366 -5.29 15.73 -1.99
CA TRP A 366 -5.12 16.24 -3.34
C TRP A 366 -4.69 15.12 -4.31
N SER A 367 -3.64 14.39 -3.96
CA SER A 367 -3.15 13.29 -4.79
C SER A 367 -4.18 12.17 -5.01
N ALA A 368 -5.03 11.90 -4.00
CA ALA A 368 -6.12 10.94 -4.17
C ALA A 368 -7.21 11.45 -5.11
N LEU A 369 -7.55 12.74 -5.02
CA LEU A 369 -8.56 13.39 -5.87
C LEU A 369 -8.12 13.54 -7.33
N GLU A 370 -6.82 13.72 -7.59
CA GLU A 370 -6.25 13.78 -8.94
C GLU A 370 -6.24 12.41 -9.65
N ASN A 371 -6.50 11.31 -8.94
CA ASN A 371 -6.47 9.99 -9.55
C ASN A 371 -7.64 9.83 -10.56
N PRO A 372 -7.35 9.55 -11.85
CA PRO A 372 -8.39 9.48 -12.88
C PRO A 372 -9.39 8.32 -12.68
N ASN A 373 -9.03 7.35 -11.84
CA ASN A 373 -9.88 6.22 -11.48
C ASN A 373 -10.61 6.42 -10.14
N ALA A 374 -10.33 7.50 -9.42
CA ALA A 374 -11.00 7.80 -8.16
C ALA A 374 -12.50 8.12 -8.35
N GLY A 375 -13.26 7.99 -7.27
CA GLY A 375 -14.64 8.44 -7.19
C GLY A 375 -14.76 9.96 -7.33
N ASP A 376 -15.93 10.43 -7.69
CA ASP A 376 -16.23 11.87 -7.74
C ASP A 376 -16.35 12.47 -6.32
N LEU A 377 -16.62 11.61 -5.32
CA LEU A 377 -16.57 11.92 -3.90
C LEU A 377 -15.78 10.82 -3.18
N LEU A 378 -14.74 11.20 -2.41
CA LEU A 378 -14.00 10.31 -1.54
C LEU A 378 -14.48 10.47 -0.11
N VAL A 379 -14.43 9.39 0.67
CA VAL A 379 -14.92 9.34 2.04
C VAL A 379 -13.87 8.72 2.94
N SER A 380 -13.49 9.43 4.00
CA SER A 380 -12.64 8.96 5.09
C SER A 380 -13.50 8.58 6.28
N ALA A 381 -13.29 7.40 6.85
CA ALA A 381 -14.02 6.94 8.02
C ALA A 381 -13.55 7.62 9.30
N ALA A 382 -14.49 7.86 10.20
CA ALA A 382 -14.24 8.34 11.54
C ALA A 382 -13.50 7.30 12.40
N GLU A 383 -12.82 7.75 13.46
CA GLU A 383 -12.14 6.88 14.42
C GLU A 383 -13.11 5.85 15.02
N GLY A 384 -12.65 4.60 15.14
CA GLY A 384 -13.47 3.46 15.62
C GLY A 384 -14.46 2.88 14.60
N TRP A 385 -14.61 3.50 13.41
CA TRP A 385 -15.51 3.03 12.37
C TRP A 385 -14.79 2.46 11.16
N GLU A 386 -15.48 1.54 10.49
CA GLU A 386 -15.07 0.93 9.22
C GLU A 386 -16.28 0.79 8.29
N PHE A 387 -16.05 0.91 6.99
CA PHE A 387 -17.07 0.62 5.98
C PHE A 387 -17.07 -0.86 5.60
N ALA A 388 -18.25 -1.44 5.53
CA ALA A 388 -18.42 -2.79 5.03
C ALA A 388 -17.98 -2.86 3.56
N ASP A 389 -17.25 -3.94 3.21
CA ASP A 389 -16.84 -4.22 1.84
C ASP A 389 -18.04 -4.64 0.96
N LEU A 390 -17.79 -4.89 -0.33
CA LEU A 390 -18.78 -5.34 -1.30
C LEU A 390 -19.52 -6.62 -0.86
N GLY A 391 -18.91 -7.46 -0.03
CA GLY A 391 -19.49 -8.67 0.55
C GLY A 391 -20.20 -8.45 1.88
N GLY A 392 -20.21 -7.22 2.39
CA GLY A 392 -20.79 -6.84 3.68
C GLY A 392 -19.93 -7.17 4.89
N ARG A 393 -18.61 -7.41 4.71
CA ARG A 393 -17.68 -7.70 5.79
C ARG A 393 -17.03 -6.42 6.32
N HIS A 394 -16.70 -6.44 7.60
CA HIS A 394 -15.91 -5.45 8.33
C HIS A 394 -15.16 -6.13 9.48
N HIS A 395 -14.17 -5.45 10.06
CA HIS A 395 -13.27 -5.99 11.10
C HIS A 395 -13.63 -5.47 12.51
N ALA A 396 -14.91 -5.21 12.81
CA ALA A 396 -15.30 -4.74 14.14
C ALA A 396 -14.83 -5.72 15.24
N GLY A 397 -14.11 -5.18 16.22
CA GLY A 397 -13.39 -5.93 17.25
C GLY A 397 -11.91 -6.17 16.93
N GLY A 398 -11.50 -5.94 15.69
CA GLY A 398 -10.12 -6.00 15.21
C GLY A 398 -9.55 -4.63 14.88
N GLY A 399 -8.64 -4.58 13.90
CA GLY A 399 -8.05 -3.37 13.35
C GLY A 399 -8.39 -3.19 11.88
N SER A 400 -8.29 -1.96 11.39
CA SER A 400 -8.44 -1.60 9.98
C SER A 400 -7.68 -0.31 9.67
N HIS A 401 -7.59 0.03 8.41
CA HIS A 401 -6.83 1.14 7.87
C HIS A 401 -7.53 1.72 6.64
N GLY A 402 -7.01 2.80 6.07
CA GLY A 402 -7.54 3.38 4.83
C GLY A 402 -7.96 4.84 4.96
N SER A 403 -8.19 5.34 6.17
CA SER A 403 -8.66 6.70 6.42
C SER A 403 -7.52 7.73 6.46
N LEU A 404 -7.89 9.01 6.63
CA LEU A 404 -6.94 10.09 6.89
C LEU A 404 -6.43 10.11 8.33
N VAL A 405 -7.10 9.42 9.27
CA VAL A 405 -6.77 9.41 10.69
C VAL A 405 -5.29 9.07 10.92
N THR A 406 -4.68 9.73 11.88
CA THR A 406 -3.24 9.60 12.19
C THR A 406 -2.81 8.15 12.38
N GLY A 407 -3.61 7.32 13.06
CA GLY A 407 -3.30 5.90 13.27
C GLY A 407 -3.19 5.06 12.01
N ASP A 408 -3.95 5.40 10.94
CA ASP A 408 -3.87 4.75 9.62
C ASP A 408 -2.75 5.34 8.77
N SER A 409 -2.35 6.59 9.05
CA SER A 409 -1.50 7.41 8.21
C SER A 409 -0.02 7.31 8.56
N GLU A 410 0.31 7.22 9.86
CA GLU A 410 1.68 7.14 10.31
C GLU A 410 2.27 5.73 10.15
N VAL A 411 3.51 5.69 9.69
CA VAL A 411 4.27 4.44 9.46
C VAL A 411 5.67 4.53 10.06
N PRO A 412 6.26 3.41 10.52
CA PRO A 412 7.67 3.38 10.86
C PRO A 412 8.49 3.48 9.57
N LEU A 413 9.54 4.30 9.60
CA LEU A 413 10.56 4.39 8.56
C LEU A 413 11.95 4.29 9.22
N LEU A 414 12.74 3.32 8.77
CA LEU A 414 14.11 3.11 9.22
C LEU A 414 15.04 3.00 8.03
N THR A 415 16.18 3.67 8.07
CA THR A 415 17.21 3.59 7.02
C THR A 415 18.56 3.20 7.60
N ILE A 416 19.30 2.34 6.90
CA ILE A 416 20.68 1.98 7.21
C ILE A 416 21.51 2.08 5.94
N GLY A 417 22.47 3.00 5.91
CA GLY A 417 23.38 3.15 4.77
C GLY A 417 22.72 3.66 3.48
N VAL A 418 21.55 4.26 3.58
CA VAL A 418 20.85 4.96 2.50
C VAL A 418 20.94 6.45 2.78
N SER A 419 21.33 7.24 1.78
CA SER A 419 21.40 8.70 1.90
C SER A 419 20.06 9.34 1.60
N GLY A 420 19.73 10.40 2.31
CA GLY A 420 18.51 11.18 2.14
C GLY A 420 17.52 11.01 3.29
N ASP A 421 16.67 11.99 3.41
CA ASP A 421 15.66 12.07 4.46
C ASP A 421 14.34 11.51 3.91
N ILE A 422 13.95 10.30 4.34
CA ILE A 422 12.70 9.66 3.91
C ILE A 422 11.65 9.90 5.00
N GLY A 423 10.70 10.79 4.72
CA GLY A 423 9.57 11.10 5.61
C GLY A 423 8.22 10.55 5.13
N ARG A 424 8.17 10.08 3.88
CA ARG A 424 6.96 9.56 3.23
C ARG A 424 7.24 8.27 2.49
N ILE A 425 6.26 7.38 2.38
CA ILE A 425 6.44 6.13 1.62
C ILE A 425 6.70 6.37 0.12
N THR A 426 6.25 7.49 -0.43
CA THR A 426 6.55 7.91 -1.82
C THR A 426 8.01 8.28 -2.04
N GLU A 427 8.76 8.57 -1.00
CA GLU A 427 10.18 8.94 -1.09
C GLU A 427 11.12 7.72 -1.08
N ILE A 428 10.58 6.52 -0.79
CA ILE A 428 11.37 5.27 -0.74
C ILE A 428 12.00 4.96 -2.10
N THR A 429 11.22 4.88 -3.16
CA THR A 429 11.75 4.58 -4.50
C THR A 429 12.72 5.64 -5.03
N PRO A 430 12.47 6.97 -4.90
CA PRO A 430 13.48 7.99 -5.17
C PRO A 430 14.80 7.76 -4.42
N ALA A 431 14.76 7.45 -3.13
CA ALA A 431 15.95 7.18 -2.33
C ALA A 431 16.69 5.91 -2.76
N VAL A 432 15.96 4.82 -3.07
CA VAL A 432 16.55 3.59 -3.64
C VAL A 432 17.23 3.87 -4.98
N ARG A 433 16.60 4.62 -5.88
CA ARG A 433 17.20 5.00 -7.16
C ARG A 433 18.44 5.85 -6.98
N ALA A 434 18.41 6.84 -6.08
CA ALA A 434 19.55 7.67 -5.75
C ALA A 434 20.70 6.84 -5.16
N HIS A 435 20.42 5.85 -4.31
CA HIS A 435 21.40 4.95 -3.73
C HIS A 435 22.23 4.22 -4.81
N PHE A 436 21.59 3.79 -5.90
CA PHE A 436 22.26 3.12 -7.02
C PHE A 436 22.79 4.09 -8.10
N GLY A 437 22.58 5.40 -7.95
CA GLY A 437 22.95 6.40 -8.96
C GLY A 437 22.10 6.32 -10.23
N ALA A 438 20.96 5.62 -10.18
CA ALA A 438 20.01 5.55 -11.27
C ALA A 438 19.38 6.94 -11.49
N ARG A 439 19.27 7.36 -12.75
CA ARG A 439 18.73 8.68 -13.09
C ARG A 439 17.29 8.82 -12.60
N VAL A 440 17.04 9.79 -11.76
CA VAL A 440 15.69 10.26 -11.48
C VAL A 440 15.21 10.97 -12.75
N VAL A 441 14.34 10.32 -13.53
CA VAL A 441 13.55 11.06 -14.52
C VAL A 441 12.61 11.91 -13.67
N ALA A 442 12.85 13.22 -13.63
CA ALA A 442 11.91 14.14 -13.01
C ALA A 442 10.56 13.88 -13.68
N ALA A 443 9.57 13.42 -12.92
CA ALA A 443 8.20 13.66 -13.31
C ALA A 443 8.11 15.19 -13.36
N ASP A 444 7.86 15.72 -14.55
CA ASP A 444 7.68 17.16 -14.71
C ASP A 444 6.67 17.60 -13.66
N ALA A 445 7.15 18.50 -12.78
CA ALA A 445 6.29 19.13 -11.79
C ALA A 445 5.25 19.92 -12.59
N VAL A 446 4.01 19.44 -12.59
CA VAL A 446 2.84 20.18 -13.04
C VAL A 446 2.15 20.71 -11.80
#